data_c2d56a689f14f7fea78e48574ec173f8
#
_entry.id   c2d56a689f14f7fea78e48574ec173f8
#
_cell.length_a   1.000
_cell.length_b   1.000
_cell.length_c   1.000
_cell.angle_alpha   90.00
_cell.angle_beta   90.00
_cell.angle_gamma   90.00
#
_symmetry.space_group_name_H-M   'P 1'
#
loop_
_entity.id
_entity.type
_entity.pdbx_description
1 polymer ?
#
loop_
_entity_poly.entity_id
_entity_poly.type
_entity_poly.pdbx_seq_one_letter_code
_entity_poly.pdbx_strand_id
1 'polypeptide(L)'
;MPALVYKTSFQMTGFRFGILLMAAALPLLAASCAGRNGNDGDAQGTETPDEVQVPAIGFFTDRYDSDTVSVKYGDTFSVLMQRLGMSGQDAYALTGMCDSIIDLRRIKAGNTLTAFYETTDSSRTLKYVVYDHDLVHSTVFSCDSLAVWNYDRPVEHVRRSADVTISSSLWNDMIDAGASPALIMNLADIYQWSINFFTLQKGDRFRILYTQSECEGQLVGIDSVRFSLFDGCDGKQVAAVLFDTGEGGSNTYWDKGGVSLKRMFLKAPLRYNRISSRFSYRRKHPVTGKIKAHTAVDYAAPTGTEVYAIGDGTVTKCGWDPTGGGNRIRIKHMQGYESSYMHLSRFASGIRVGTRVSQGQLIGYVGATGTATGPHLDFRIWERGRPIDPLTLNSPASEPLDTAYLSEFNALYESYMREVGAAPAAGTVSSPQVGEATGTDARAAGIGPGSASAPES
;
A
#
# COMPACT_ATOMS: atom_id res chain seq x y z
N MET A 1 -17.98 -53.66 -17.50
CA MET A 1 -18.88 -52.76 -18.27
C MET A 1 -18.38 -51.36 -18.15
N PRO A 2 -18.21 -50.62 -19.25
CA PRO A 2 -17.16 -49.61 -19.35
C PRO A 2 -17.60 -48.20 -19.00
N ALA A 3 -16.57 -47.44 -18.65
CA ALA A 3 -16.57 -46.03 -18.37
C ALA A 3 -16.96 -45.17 -19.59
N LEU A 4 -17.71 -44.10 -19.34
CA LEU A 4 -17.88 -43.02 -20.31
C LEU A 4 -17.01 -41.83 -19.88
N VAL A 5 -16.00 -41.57 -20.68
CA VAL A 5 -15.12 -40.40 -20.63
C VAL A 5 -15.78 -39.28 -21.45
N TYR A 6 -16.14 -38.18 -20.83
CA TYR A 6 -16.45 -36.94 -21.55
C TYR A 6 -15.20 -36.05 -21.60
N LYS A 7 -14.56 -36.00 -22.76
CA LYS A 7 -13.65 -34.94 -23.17
C LYS A 7 -14.45 -33.77 -23.71
N THR A 8 -14.40 -32.63 -23.05
CA THR A 8 -14.77 -31.34 -23.67
C THR A 8 -13.52 -30.51 -23.87
N SER A 9 -13.09 -30.49 -25.13
CA SER A 9 -12.09 -29.57 -25.63
C SER A 9 -12.72 -28.19 -25.84
N PHE A 10 -12.25 -27.19 -25.14
CA PHE A 10 -12.61 -25.78 -25.39
C PHE A 10 -11.52 -25.17 -26.27
N GLN A 11 -11.85 -24.92 -27.54
CA GLN A 11 -11.03 -24.15 -28.48
C GLN A 11 -11.17 -22.66 -28.16
N MET A 12 -10.08 -22.00 -27.79
CA MET A 12 -9.98 -20.54 -27.73
C MET A 12 -9.72 -20.02 -29.14
N THR A 13 -10.74 -19.40 -29.75
CA THR A 13 -10.60 -18.58 -30.93
C THR A 13 -10.04 -17.22 -30.54
N GLY A 14 -8.84 -16.93 -31.05
CA GLY A 14 -8.19 -15.64 -30.87
C GLY A 14 -8.88 -14.54 -31.68
N PHE A 15 -9.29 -13.47 -31.03
CA PHE A 15 -9.71 -12.22 -31.66
C PHE A 15 -8.47 -11.32 -31.79
N ARG A 16 -7.94 -11.19 -33.00
CA ARG A 16 -6.94 -10.19 -33.35
C ARG A 16 -7.65 -8.89 -33.67
N PHE A 17 -7.51 -7.87 -32.82
CA PHE A 17 -7.86 -6.49 -33.19
C PHE A 17 -6.74 -5.90 -34.06
N GLY A 18 -7.05 -5.72 -35.34
CA GLY A 18 -6.21 -4.99 -36.25
C GLY A 18 -6.44 -3.47 -36.07
N ILE A 19 -5.38 -2.76 -35.74
CA ILE A 19 -5.37 -1.29 -35.73
C ILE A 19 -5.20 -0.83 -37.17
N LEU A 20 -6.24 -0.23 -37.76
CA LEU A 20 -6.21 0.41 -39.06
C LEU A 20 -5.70 1.84 -38.88
N LEU A 21 -4.44 2.09 -39.25
CA LEU A 21 -3.89 3.44 -39.40
C LEU A 21 -4.45 4.07 -40.69
N MET A 22 -5.35 5.03 -40.54
CA MET A 22 -5.71 5.93 -41.64
C MET A 22 -4.76 7.13 -41.65
N ALA A 23 -3.82 7.13 -42.56
CA ALA A 23 -3.03 8.29 -42.92
C ALA A 23 -3.89 9.22 -43.80
N ALA A 24 -4.29 10.37 -43.25
CA ALA A 24 -4.90 11.44 -44.04
C ALA A 24 -3.81 12.40 -44.52
N ALA A 25 -3.56 12.38 -45.85
CA ALA A 25 -2.67 13.32 -46.51
C ALA A 25 -3.34 14.69 -46.61
N LEU A 26 -2.70 15.73 -46.13
CA LEU A 26 -3.03 17.13 -46.40
C LEU A 26 -2.42 17.54 -47.76
N PRO A 27 -3.15 18.19 -48.66
CA PRO A 27 -2.52 18.92 -49.77
C PRO A 27 -2.21 20.36 -49.36
N LEU A 28 -0.95 20.73 -49.47
CA LEU A 28 -0.54 22.15 -49.52
C LEU A 28 -1.08 22.78 -50.81
N LEU A 29 -1.86 23.86 -50.64
CA LEU A 29 -2.13 24.82 -51.71
C LEU A 29 -1.55 26.17 -51.28
N ALA A 30 -0.46 26.54 -51.92
CA ALA A 30 0.04 27.88 -51.97
C ALA A 30 -0.78 28.69 -52.98
N ALA A 31 -1.31 29.83 -52.56
CA ALA A 31 -1.81 30.83 -53.49
C ALA A 31 -1.52 32.24 -53.01
N SER A 32 -0.80 32.90 -53.81
CA SER A 32 -0.29 34.22 -53.98
C SER A 32 -1.27 35.37 -53.75
N CYS A 33 -0.69 36.51 -53.32
CA CYS A 33 -1.25 37.84 -53.12
C CYS A 33 -1.91 38.43 -54.38
N ALA A 34 -3.02 39.13 -54.21
CA ALA A 34 -3.23 40.46 -54.82
C ALA A 34 -4.51 41.12 -54.28
N GLY A 35 -4.39 42.34 -53.94
CA GLY A 35 -5.11 43.30 -53.25
C GLY A 35 -6.53 43.73 -53.68
N ARG A 36 -7.05 44.54 -52.79
CA ARG A 36 -7.92 45.75 -52.95
C ARG A 36 -9.36 45.67 -52.53
N ASN A 37 -9.57 46.55 -51.54
CA ASN A 37 -10.75 47.41 -51.27
C ASN A 37 -12.09 46.81 -50.83
N GLY A 38 -12.44 47.13 -49.59
CA GLY A 38 -13.64 47.86 -49.17
C GLY A 38 -14.99 47.13 -49.25
N ASN A 39 -15.53 46.76 -48.15
CA ASN A 39 -16.83 47.27 -47.66
C ASN A 39 -17.22 46.59 -46.33
N ASP A 40 -17.78 47.39 -45.46
CA ASP A 40 -18.37 47.00 -44.19
C ASP A 40 -19.41 45.88 -44.38
N GLY A 41 -19.30 44.85 -43.52
CA GLY A 41 -20.31 43.83 -43.41
C GLY A 41 -20.12 43.13 -42.07
N ASP A 42 -21.05 43.33 -41.15
CA ASP A 42 -21.18 42.73 -39.85
C ASP A 42 -20.91 41.23 -39.89
N ALA A 43 -19.74 40.81 -39.42
CA ALA A 43 -19.49 39.40 -39.05
C ALA A 43 -20.02 39.18 -37.63
N GLN A 44 -21.28 38.73 -37.53
CA GLN A 44 -21.77 38.07 -36.33
C GLN A 44 -20.87 36.87 -36.05
N GLY A 45 -19.97 37.04 -35.05
CA GLY A 45 -19.27 35.92 -34.45
C GLY A 45 -20.32 34.97 -33.86
N THR A 46 -20.50 33.83 -34.45
CA THR A 46 -21.17 32.72 -33.81
C THR A 46 -20.24 32.26 -32.68
N GLU A 47 -20.46 32.82 -31.47
CA GLU A 47 -19.94 32.24 -30.24
C GLU A 47 -20.51 30.81 -30.18
N THR A 48 -19.65 29.83 -30.34
CA THR A 48 -19.97 28.46 -29.97
C THR A 48 -20.28 28.50 -28.47
N PRO A 49 -21.43 27.97 -28.02
CA PRO A 49 -21.73 27.92 -26.60
C PRO A 49 -20.58 27.21 -25.88
N ASP A 50 -20.00 27.86 -24.88
CA ASP A 50 -19.04 27.19 -23.98
C ASP A 50 -19.69 25.89 -23.50
N GLU A 51 -19.08 24.78 -23.83
CA GLU A 51 -19.50 23.45 -23.40
C GLU A 51 -19.33 23.44 -21.86
N VAL A 52 -20.43 23.59 -21.12
CA VAL A 52 -20.43 23.60 -19.66
C VAL A 52 -19.91 22.26 -19.19
N GLN A 53 -18.63 22.19 -18.80
CA GLN A 53 -18.03 20.98 -18.28
C GLN A 53 -18.68 20.59 -16.96
N VAL A 54 -19.40 19.48 -16.96
CA VAL A 54 -19.99 18.92 -15.75
C VAL A 54 -18.84 18.46 -14.82
N PRO A 55 -18.82 18.83 -13.53
CA PRO A 55 -17.80 18.35 -12.59
C PRO A 55 -17.70 16.82 -12.53
N ALA A 56 -16.52 16.30 -12.20
CA ALA A 56 -16.27 14.86 -12.16
C ALA A 56 -17.22 14.09 -11.22
N ILE A 57 -17.72 14.75 -10.17
CA ILE A 57 -18.75 14.19 -9.26
C ILE A 57 -20.12 13.95 -9.97
N GLY A 58 -20.32 14.54 -11.14
CA GLY A 58 -21.53 14.37 -11.97
C GLY A 58 -22.59 15.47 -11.83
N PHE A 59 -22.41 16.45 -10.93
CA PHE A 59 -23.32 17.57 -10.74
C PHE A 59 -22.59 18.78 -10.15
N PHE A 60 -23.18 19.98 -10.25
CA PHE A 60 -22.63 21.22 -9.71
C PHE A 60 -23.05 21.37 -8.24
N THR A 61 -22.14 21.10 -7.31
CA THR A 61 -22.41 21.10 -5.85
C THR A 61 -22.78 22.49 -5.31
N ASP A 62 -22.25 23.55 -5.91
CA ASP A 62 -22.51 24.96 -5.58
C ASP A 62 -23.93 25.43 -5.87
N ARG A 63 -24.72 24.64 -6.62
CA ARG A 63 -26.13 24.94 -6.94
C ARG A 63 -27.11 24.41 -5.90
N TYR A 64 -26.66 23.72 -4.88
CA TYR A 64 -27.48 23.04 -3.90
C TYR A 64 -27.07 23.41 -2.48
N ASP A 65 -28.05 23.52 -1.59
CA ASP A 65 -27.80 23.57 -0.16
C ASP A 65 -27.39 22.17 0.31
N SER A 66 -26.42 22.06 1.21
CA SER A 66 -25.94 20.77 1.68
C SER A 66 -26.06 20.59 3.19
N ASP A 67 -26.47 19.40 3.61
CA ASP A 67 -26.44 18.95 5.00
C ASP A 67 -25.61 17.67 5.12
N THR A 68 -24.79 17.58 6.17
CA THR A 68 -23.97 16.42 6.44
C THR A 68 -24.51 15.63 7.63
N VAL A 69 -24.68 14.32 7.44
CA VAL A 69 -25.21 13.40 8.46
C VAL A 69 -24.25 12.22 8.63
N SER A 70 -23.89 11.92 9.88
CA SER A 70 -23.10 10.71 10.19
C SER A 70 -23.97 9.48 10.32
N VAL A 71 -23.52 8.38 9.77
CA VAL A 71 -24.14 7.03 9.92
C VAL A 71 -24.00 6.58 11.36
N LYS A 72 -25.11 6.19 11.98
CA LYS A 72 -25.11 5.63 13.33
C LYS A 72 -25.17 4.10 13.29
N TYR A 73 -24.76 3.47 14.39
CA TYR A 73 -24.88 2.03 14.53
C TYR A 73 -26.35 1.60 14.43
N GLY A 74 -26.64 0.63 13.55
CA GLY A 74 -28.00 0.14 13.28
C GLY A 74 -28.76 0.90 12.19
N ASP A 75 -28.21 1.99 11.64
CA ASP A 75 -28.82 2.65 10.49
C ASP A 75 -28.76 1.73 9.25
N THR A 76 -29.87 1.66 8.53
CA THR A 76 -29.94 1.03 7.21
C THR A 76 -30.03 2.10 6.14
N PHE A 77 -29.63 1.77 4.91
CA PHE A 77 -29.66 2.71 3.79
C PHE A 77 -31.05 3.36 3.63
N SER A 78 -32.11 2.57 3.62
CA SER A 78 -33.49 3.09 3.47
C SER A 78 -33.88 4.04 4.60
N VAL A 79 -33.49 3.78 5.85
CA VAL A 79 -33.75 4.66 7.00
C VAL A 79 -32.97 5.97 6.86
N LEU A 80 -31.72 5.90 6.39
CA LEU A 80 -30.91 7.08 6.14
C LEU A 80 -31.54 7.97 5.06
N MET A 81 -31.92 7.40 3.92
CA MET A 81 -32.54 8.12 2.81
C MET A 81 -33.89 8.76 3.22
N GLN A 82 -34.73 8.04 3.99
CA GLN A 82 -35.97 8.62 4.51
C GLN A 82 -35.73 9.77 5.50
N ARG A 83 -34.70 9.66 6.36
CA ARG A 83 -34.28 10.74 7.27
C ARG A 83 -33.85 11.99 6.51
N LEU A 84 -33.28 11.83 5.31
CA LEU A 84 -32.87 12.93 4.43
C LEU A 84 -34.04 13.50 3.59
N GLY A 85 -35.24 12.92 3.68
CA GLY A 85 -36.46 13.42 3.01
C GLY A 85 -36.88 12.64 1.77
N MET A 86 -36.26 11.48 1.47
CA MET A 86 -36.70 10.61 0.36
C MET A 86 -37.95 9.83 0.76
N SER A 87 -38.86 9.58 -0.19
CA SER A 87 -40.00 8.68 0.06
C SER A 87 -39.52 7.24 0.28
N GLY A 88 -40.27 6.46 1.06
CA GLY A 88 -39.95 5.05 1.28
C GLY A 88 -39.94 4.22 0.00
N GLN A 89 -40.82 4.58 -0.97
CA GLN A 89 -40.88 3.92 -2.28
C GLN A 89 -39.63 4.22 -3.12
N ASP A 90 -39.20 5.46 -3.19
CA ASP A 90 -38.01 5.85 -3.95
C ASP A 90 -36.73 5.30 -3.30
N ALA A 91 -36.64 5.33 -1.97
CA ALA A 91 -35.53 4.72 -1.23
C ALA A 91 -35.41 3.20 -1.50
N TYR A 92 -36.55 2.51 -1.62
CA TYR A 92 -36.56 1.10 -2.00
C TYR A 92 -36.15 0.88 -3.47
N ALA A 93 -36.69 1.69 -4.38
CA ALA A 93 -36.32 1.62 -5.80
C ALA A 93 -34.83 1.88 -6.02
N LEU A 94 -34.27 2.90 -5.33
CA LEU A 94 -32.85 3.22 -5.38
C LEU A 94 -31.96 2.09 -4.85
N THR A 95 -32.44 1.31 -3.86
CA THR A 95 -31.73 0.11 -3.37
C THR A 95 -31.47 -0.89 -4.48
N GLY A 96 -32.43 -1.12 -5.38
CA GLY A 96 -32.27 -2.02 -6.52
C GLY A 96 -31.22 -1.56 -7.55
N MET A 97 -30.93 -0.27 -7.61
CA MET A 97 -29.91 0.27 -8.52
C MET A 97 -28.48 0.16 -7.96
N CYS A 98 -28.35 -0.21 -6.69
CA CYS A 98 -27.07 -0.29 -6.00
C CYS A 98 -26.29 -1.61 -6.23
N ASP A 99 -26.97 -2.70 -6.63
CA ASP A 99 -26.46 -4.09 -6.56
C ASP A 99 -25.10 -4.31 -7.24
N SER A 100 -24.79 -3.56 -8.31
CA SER A 100 -23.51 -3.67 -9.04
C SER A 100 -22.47 -2.61 -8.66
N ILE A 101 -22.85 -1.64 -7.84
CA ILE A 101 -22.03 -0.42 -7.58
C ILE A 101 -21.56 -0.39 -6.12
N ILE A 102 -22.50 -0.62 -5.18
CA ILE A 102 -22.23 -0.59 -3.75
C ILE A 102 -22.96 -1.72 -3.01
N ASP A 103 -22.28 -2.42 -2.12
CA ASP A 103 -22.93 -3.31 -1.15
C ASP A 103 -23.45 -2.48 0.04
N LEU A 104 -24.75 -2.16 0.03
CA LEU A 104 -25.40 -1.34 1.06
C LEU A 104 -25.26 -1.90 2.49
N ARG A 105 -24.98 -3.22 2.65
CA ARG A 105 -24.72 -3.84 3.96
C ARG A 105 -23.34 -3.43 4.52
N ARG A 106 -22.49 -2.83 3.71
CA ARG A 106 -21.15 -2.36 4.07
C ARG A 106 -21.09 -0.87 4.43
N ILE A 107 -22.23 -0.19 4.49
CA ILE A 107 -22.32 1.16 5.03
C ILE A 107 -21.87 1.13 6.49
N LYS A 108 -20.84 1.90 6.81
CA LYS A 108 -20.16 1.85 8.12
C LYS A 108 -20.68 2.96 9.03
N ALA A 109 -20.97 2.63 10.29
CA ALA A 109 -21.18 3.62 11.33
C ALA A 109 -19.92 4.49 11.49
N GLY A 110 -20.12 5.79 11.61
CA GLY A 110 -19.07 6.79 11.67
C GLY A 110 -18.74 7.43 10.30
N ASN A 111 -19.08 6.79 9.17
CA ASN A 111 -18.95 7.43 7.86
C ASN A 111 -20.01 8.54 7.67
N THR A 112 -19.82 9.35 6.65
CA THR A 112 -20.60 10.55 6.40
C THR A 112 -21.46 10.37 5.16
N LEU A 113 -22.70 10.92 5.21
CA LEU A 113 -23.53 11.22 4.04
C LEU A 113 -23.67 12.71 3.92
N THR A 114 -23.42 13.25 2.74
CA THR A 114 -23.73 14.65 2.41
C THR A 114 -24.93 14.68 1.47
N ALA A 115 -26.02 15.29 1.94
CA ALA A 115 -27.26 15.43 1.18
C ALA A 115 -27.31 16.82 0.54
N PHE A 116 -27.69 16.90 -0.72
CA PHE A 116 -27.78 18.12 -1.52
C PHE A 116 -29.22 18.39 -1.90
N TYR A 117 -29.69 19.58 -1.57
CA TYR A 117 -31.07 19.99 -1.72
C TYR A 117 -31.22 21.16 -2.68
N GLU A 118 -32.19 21.07 -3.56
CA GLU A 118 -32.68 22.23 -4.28
C GLU A 118 -33.69 22.97 -3.40
N THR A 119 -33.35 24.19 -3.03
CA THR A 119 -34.20 25.06 -2.18
C THR A 119 -34.81 26.17 -3.01
N THR A 120 -36.15 26.26 -2.93
CA THR A 120 -36.94 27.36 -3.52
C THR A 120 -37.68 28.07 -2.40
N ASP A 121 -38.34 29.19 -2.68
CA ASP A 121 -39.09 29.98 -1.68
C ASP A 121 -40.15 29.15 -0.92
N SER A 122 -40.60 28.04 -1.50
CA SER A 122 -41.71 27.24 -0.97
C SER A 122 -41.36 25.75 -0.68
N SER A 123 -40.19 25.26 -1.08
CA SER A 123 -39.84 23.85 -0.95
C SER A 123 -38.35 23.63 -0.84
N ARG A 124 -37.98 22.55 -0.18
CA ARG A 124 -36.62 21.99 -0.10
C ARG A 124 -36.67 20.55 -0.52
N THR A 125 -36.07 20.21 -1.66
CA THR A 125 -36.18 18.89 -2.30
C THR A 125 -34.81 18.24 -2.38
N LEU A 126 -34.66 17.00 -1.88
CA LEU A 126 -33.44 16.23 -1.94
C LEU A 126 -33.15 15.83 -3.39
N LYS A 127 -31.94 16.19 -3.91
CA LYS A 127 -31.52 15.91 -5.28
C LYS A 127 -30.39 14.86 -5.35
N TYR A 128 -29.41 15.00 -4.51
CA TYR A 128 -28.28 14.06 -4.47
C TYR A 128 -27.92 13.70 -3.04
N VAL A 129 -27.38 12.50 -2.88
CA VAL A 129 -26.73 12.07 -1.64
C VAL A 129 -25.37 11.50 -2.00
N VAL A 130 -24.33 11.93 -1.30
CA VAL A 130 -22.96 11.40 -1.45
C VAL A 130 -22.61 10.68 -0.17
N TYR A 131 -22.27 9.40 -0.30
CA TYR A 131 -21.76 8.57 0.80
C TYR A 131 -20.25 8.43 0.65
N ASP A 132 -19.50 8.90 1.63
CA ASP A 132 -18.05 8.79 1.67
C ASP A 132 -17.63 7.46 2.30
N HIS A 133 -16.99 6.60 1.51
CA HIS A 133 -16.40 5.34 2.00
C HIS A 133 -15.13 5.60 2.80
N ASP A 134 -14.33 6.52 2.31
CA ASP A 134 -13.10 7.05 2.87
C ASP A 134 -12.82 8.45 2.28
N LEU A 135 -11.61 8.96 2.44
CA LEU A 135 -11.23 10.29 1.98
C LEU A 135 -11.30 10.45 0.45
N VAL A 136 -11.07 9.36 -0.30
CA VAL A 136 -10.98 9.37 -1.77
C VAL A 136 -12.27 8.86 -2.40
N HIS A 137 -12.78 7.73 -1.94
CA HIS A 137 -13.86 6.98 -2.58
C HIS A 137 -15.22 7.38 -2.04
N SER A 138 -16.12 7.70 -2.93
CA SER A 138 -17.51 8.05 -2.61
C SER A 138 -18.48 7.33 -3.56
N THR A 139 -19.72 7.16 -3.11
CA THR A 139 -20.84 6.77 -3.98
C THR A 139 -21.87 7.89 -4.00
N VAL A 140 -22.25 8.29 -5.19
CA VAL A 140 -23.27 9.32 -5.44
C VAL A 140 -24.59 8.65 -5.78
N PHE A 141 -25.66 9.12 -5.13
CA PHE A 141 -27.05 8.72 -5.37
C PHE A 141 -27.82 9.92 -5.91
N SER A 142 -28.34 9.83 -7.14
CA SER A 142 -29.31 10.81 -7.68
C SER A 142 -30.71 10.41 -7.27
N CYS A 143 -31.37 11.31 -6.57
CA CYS A 143 -32.71 11.06 -6.02
C CYS A 143 -33.82 11.24 -7.07
N ASP A 144 -33.61 12.10 -8.06
CA ASP A 144 -34.58 12.35 -9.13
C ASP A 144 -34.55 11.25 -10.21
N SER A 145 -33.34 10.91 -10.70
CA SER A 145 -33.16 9.92 -11.77
C SER A 145 -33.05 8.49 -11.26
N LEU A 146 -33.02 8.29 -9.94
CA LEU A 146 -32.75 7.01 -9.28
C LEU A 146 -31.49 6.33 -9.82
N ALA A 147 -30.44 7.12 -10.07
CA ALA A 147 -29.16 6.65 -10.60
C ALA A 147 -28.10 6.61 -9.48
N VAL A 148 -27.15 5.69 -9.62
CA VAL A 148 -26.04 5.50 -8.66
C VAL A 148 -24.74 5.38 -9.43
N TRP A 149 -23.68 6.03 -8.95
CA TRP A 149 -22.33 5.87 -9.51
C TRP A 149 -21.26 6.12 -8.46
N ASN A 150 -20.07 5.57 -8.69
CA ASN A 150 -18.91 5.84 -7.86
C ASN A 150 -18.21 7.11 -8.32
N TYR A 151 -17.66 7.83 -7.37
CA TYR A 151 -16.83 9.00 -7.58
C TYR A 151 -15.58 8.91 -6.74
N ASP A 152 -14.43 9.04 -7.39
CA ASP A 152 -13.14 9.11 -6.72
C ASP A 152 -12.63 10.54 -6.78
N ARG A 153 -12.35 11.13 -5.62
CA ARG A 153 -11.74 12.46 -5.53
C ARG A 153 -10.32 12.40 -6.10
N PRO A 154 -9.86 13.44 -6.77
CA PRO A 154 -8.50 13.49 -7.27
C PRO A 154 -7.48 13.37 -6.13
N VAL A 155 -6.50 12.51 -6.36
CA VAL A 155 -5.39 12.27 -5.43
C VAL A 155 -4.12 12.86 -6.04
N GLU A 156 -3.44 13.69 -5.28
CA GLU A 156 -2.17 14.29 -5.65
C GLU A 156 -1.01 13.51 -5.03
N HIS A 157 0.03 13.24 -5.81
CA HIS A 157 1.26 12.60 -5.34
C HIS A 157 2.30 13.65 -5.05
N VAL A 158 2.47 13.99 -3.78
CA VAL A 158 3.30 15.11 -3.33
C VAL A 158 4.63 14.59 -2.81
N ARG A 159 5.74 15.18 -3.33
CA ARG A 159 7.08 14.93 -2.83
C ARG A 159 7.32 15.74 -1.56
N ARG A 160 7.86 15.09 -0.53
CA ARG A 160 8.12 15.65 0.79
C ARG A 160 9.52 15.29 1.25
N SER A 161 10.07 16.11 2.15
CA SER A 161 11.28 15.79 2.89
C SER A 161 11.03 15.92 4.39
N ALA A 162 11.77 15.13 5.17
CA ALA A 162 11.81 15.26 6.63
C ALA A 162 13.27 15.18 7.09
N ASP A 163 13.59 16.00 8.08
CA ASP A 163 14.92 16.05 8.71
C ASP A 163 14.71 16.06 10.24
N VAL A 164 14.99 14.93 10.88
CA VAL A 164 14.65 14.71 12.28
C VAL A 164 15.87 14.27 13.06
N THR A 165 16.20 15.01 14.13
CA THR A 165 17.22 14.64 15.08
C THR A 165 16.59 14.04 16.33
N ILE A 166 17.07 12.87 16.75
CA ILE A 166 16.53 12.14 17.90
C ILE A 166 16.90 12.86 19.17
N SER A 167 15.91 13.16 19.96
CA SER A 167 16.04 13.75 21.32
C SER A 167 15.47 12.83 22.41
N SER A 168 14.44 12.05 22.07
CA SER A 168 13.74 11.16 23.00
C SER A 168 13.53 9.76 22.39
N SER A 169 12.75 9.65 21.32
CA SER A 169 12.51 8.41 20.58
C SER A 169 12.18 8.73 19.12
N LEU A 170 12.43 7.76 18.23
CA LEU A 170 12.07 7.92 16.82
C LEU A 170 10.59 8.33 16.66
N TRP A 171 9.70 7.64 17.37
CA TRP A 171 8.27 7.90 17.28
C TRP A 171 7.90 9.34 17.65
N ASN A 172 8.29 9.75 18.87
CA ASN A 172 7.92 11.08 19.38
C ASN A 172 8.54 12.20 18.52
N ASP A 173 9.84 12.09 18.26
CA ASP A 173 10.57 13.13 17.54
C ASP A 173 10.10 13.26 16.09
N MET A 174 9.69 12.15 15.44
CA MET A 174 9.07 12.16 14.09
C MET A 174 7.68 12.77 14.12
N ILE A 175 6.82 12.41 15.08
CA ILE A 175 5.47 13.00 15.22
C ILE A 175 5.58 14.50 15.52
N ASP A 176 6.47 14.91 16.41
CA ASP A 176 6.70 16.33 16.74
C ASP A 176 7.20 17.13 15.55
N ALA A 177 7.92 16.49 14.63
CA ALA A 177 8.34 17.06 13.36
C ALA A 177 7.23 17.10 12.29
N GLY A 178 6.04 16.56 12.57
CA GLY A 178 4.90 16.53 11.65
C GLY A 178 4.86 15.33 10.71
N ALA A 179 5.69 14.30 10.95
CA ALA A 179 5.65 13.07 10.16
C ALA A 179 4.45 12.21 10.54
N SER A 180 3.88 11.51 9.54
CA SER A 180 2.78 10.59 9.79
C SER A 180 3.23 9.29 10.46
N PRO A 181 2.38 8.62 11.26
CA PRO A 181 2.64 7.27 11.76
C PRO A 181 3.01 6.27 10.65
N ALA A 182 2.39 6.41 9.48
CA ALA A 182 2.68 5.56 8.31
C ALA A 182 4.15 5.71 7.84
N LEU A 183 4.69 6.93 7.81
CA LEU A 183 6.10 7.15 7.44
C LEU A 183 7.05 6.50 8.45
N ILE A 184 6.75 6.59 9.74
CA ILE A 184 7.56 5.98 10.80
C ILE A 184 7.59 4.45 10.64
N MET A 185 6.44 3.84 10.36
CA MET A 185 6.36 2.39 10.14
C MET A 185 7.13 1.97 8.88
N ASN A 186 7.05 2.75 7.79
CA ASN A 186 7.85 2.49 6.58
C ASN A 186 9.37 2.53 6.87
N LEU A 187 9.84 3.51 7.67
CA LEU A 187 11.25 3.57 8.06
C LEU A 187 11.65 2.38 8.93
N ALA A 188 10.78 1.98 9.87
CA ALA A 188 11.02 0.80 10.69
C ALA A 188 11.18 -0.46 9.85
N ASP A 189 10.35 -0.62 8.82
CA ASP A 189 10.44 -1.75 7.88
C ASP A 189 11.70 -1.68 7.00
N ILE A 190 12.07 -0.52 6.51
CA ILE A 190 13.28 -0.33 5.68
C ILE A 190 14.55 -0.68 6.46
N TYR A 191 14.65 -0.18 7.68
CA TYR A 191 15.87 -0.31 8.48
C TYR A 191 15.87 -1.48 9.48
N GLN A 192 14.81 -2.30 9.53
CA GLN A 192 14.63 -3.38 10.51
C GLN A 192 15.85 -4.32 10.70
N TRP A 193 16.72 -4.37 9.69
CA TRP A 193 17.94 -5.20 9.68
C TRP A 193 19.22 -4.43 9.92
N SER A 194 19.20 -3.12 9.69
CA SER A 194 20.39 -2.27 9.65
C SER A 194 20.54 -1.43 10.92
N ILE A 195 19.42 -1.04 11.52
CA ILE A 195 19.36 -0.17 12.70
C ILE A 195 18.52 -0.86 13.78
N ASN A 196 19.03 -0.81 15.01
CA ASN A 196 18.25 -1.21 16.18
C ASN A 196 17.58 0.05 16.77
N PHE A 197 16.30 0.24 16.50
CA PHE A 197 15.55 1.41 16.95
C PHE A 197 15.44 1.54 18.49
N PHE A 198 15.66 0.45 19.25
CA PHE A 198 15.70 0.47 20.70
C PHE A 198 17.02 1.02 21.28
N THR A 199 18.04 1.19 20.44
CA THR A 199 19.36 1.69 20.84
C THR A 199 19.70 3.04 20.21
N LEU A 200 18.73 3.73 19.63
CA LEU A 200 18.90 5.09 19.13
C LEU A 200 19.32 6.03 20.27
N GLN A 201 20.26 6.91 19.97
CA GLN A 201 20.83 7.85 20.93
C GLN A 201 20.41 9.28 20.60
N LYS A 202 20.44 10.12 21.61
CA LYS A 202 20.25 11.56 21.42
C LYS A 202 21.34 12.08 20.48
N GLY A 203 20.91 12.76 19.40
CA GLY A 203 21.81 13.27 18.37
C GLY A 203 21.83 12.42 17.09
N ASP A 204 21.32 11.17 17.11
CA ASP A 204 21.07 10.42 15.90
C ASP A 204 20.11 11.21 14.99
N ARG A 205 20.31 11.13 13.67
CA ARG A 205 19.54 11.96 12.72
C ARG A 205 19.06 11.13 11.55
N PHE A 206 17.79 11.39 11.13
CA PHE A 206 17.18 10.84 9.93
C PHE A 206 16.90 11.97 8.95
N ARG A 207 17.38 11.84 7.71
CA ARG A 207 17.02 12.69 6.58
C ARG A 207 16.30 11.85 5.54
N ILE A 208 15.11 12.26 5.14
CA ILE A 208 14.18 11.40 4.42
C ILE A 208 13.60 12.16 3.23
N LEU A 209 13.55 11.52 2.06
CA LEU A 209 12.78 11.95 0.90
C LEU A 209 11.72 10.91 0.61
N TYR A 210 10.47 11.33 0.51
CA TYR A 210 9.36 10.42 0.29
C TYR A 210 8.28 11.05 -0.58
N THR A 211 7.40 10.23 -1.12
CA THR A 211 6.20 10.65 -1.83
C THR A 211 4.99 10.19 -1.03
N GLN A 212 4.01 11.05 -0.88
CA GLN A 212 2.74 10.74 -0.23
C GLN A 212 1.58 11.13 -1.12
N SER A 213 0.49 10.39 -0.99
CA SER A 213 -0.78 10.71 -1.62
C SER A 213 -1.58 11.62 -0.72
N GLU A 214 -2.10 12.72 -1.28
CA GLU A 214 -2.96 13.68 -0.62
C GLU A 214 -4.26 13.84 -1.40
N CYS A 215 -5.37 13.99 -0.68
CA CYS A 215 -6.67 14.33 -1.23
C CYS A 215 -7.18 15.55 -0.49
N GLU A 216 -7.47 16.64 -1.23
CA GLU A 216 -7.91 17.92 -0.64
C GLU A 216 -6.97 18.41 0.49
N GLY A 217 -5.66 18.22 0.32
CA GLY A 217 -4.64 18.59 1.30
C GLY A 217 -4.55 17.66 2.53
N GLN A 218 -5.34 16.60 2.60
CA GLN A 218 -5.28 15.59 3.67
C GLN A 218 -4.49 14.37 3.22
N LEU A 219 -3.70 13.81 4.14
CA LEU A 219 -2.89 12.64 3.88
C LEU A 219 -3.76 11.39 3.65
N VAL A 220 -3.65 10.79 2.48
CA VAL A 220 -4.24 9.48 2.14
C VAL A 220 -3.30 8.35 2.55
N GLY A 221 -2.02 8.47 2.22
CA GLY A 221 -1.02 7.46 2.54
C GLY A 221 0.39 7.83 2.08
N ILE A 222 1.36 7.00 2.46
CA ILE A 222 2.74 7.11 1.98
C ILE A 222 2.89 6.21 0.76
N ASP A 223 3.23 6.78 -0.39
CA ASP A 223 3.43 6.01 -1.62
C ASP A 223 4.77 5.26 -1.58
N SER A 224 5.83 5.98 -1.25
CA SER A 224 7.17 5.40 -1.13
C SER A 224 8.14 6.31 -0.37
N VAL A 225 9.03 5.73 0.39
CA VAL A 225 10.26 6.40 0.85
C VAL A 225 11.29 6.24 -0.25
N ARG A 226 11.64 7.32 -0.95
CA ARG A 226 12.57 7.26 -2.07
C ARG A 226 14.02 7.18 -1.61
N PHE A 227 14.32 7.89 -0.54
CA PHE A 227 15.64 7.94 0.06
C PHE A 227 15.52 8.20 1.56
N SER A 228 16.37 7.56 2.33
CA SER A 228 16.56 7.91 3.72
C SER A 228 18.03 7.75 4.10
N LEU A 229 18.54 8.67 4.92
CA LEU A 229 19.89 8.63 5.45
C LEU A 229 19.81 8.71 6.97
N PHE A 230 20.31 7.69 7.61
CA PHE A 230 20.56 7.66 9.05
C PHE A 230 22.01 8.07 9.32
N ASP A 231 22.18 9.06 10.19
CA ASP A 231 23.46 9.50 10.73
C ASP A 231 23.47 9.24 12.23
N GLY A 232 24.21 8.23 12.68
CA GLY A 232 24.41 7.93 14.08
C GLY A 232 25.46 8.85 14.70
N CYS A 233 25.25 9.23 15.95
CA CYS A 233 26.20 10.03 16.74
C CYS A 233 27.54 9.31 17.01
N ASP A 234 27.55 7.98 16.82
CA ASP A 234 28.76 7.12 16.83
C ASP A 234 29.56 7.18 15.52
N GLY A 235 29.13 7.97 14.54
CA GLY A 235 29.71 8.06 13.19
C GLY A 235 29.21 6.99 12.23
N LYS A 236 28.30 6.11 12.62
CA LYS A 236 27.67 5.14 11.73
C LYS A 236 26.71 5.85 10.78
N GLN A 237 26.88 5.62 9.49
CA GLN A 237 25.98 6.15 8.48
C GLN A 237 25.35 5.01 7.68
N VAL A 238 24.01 5.03 7.52
CA VAL A 238 23.27 4.03 6.75
C VAL A 238 22.32 4.74 5.80
N ALA A 239 22.61 4.64 4.51
CA ALA A 239 21.69 5.11 3.46
C ALA A 239 20.71 4.01 3.09
N ALA A 240 19.49 4.39 2.71
CA ALA A 240 18.48 3.55 2.10
C ALA A 240 17.98 4.24 0.83
N VAL A 241 18.31 3.66 -0.32
CA VAL A 241 17.94 4.18 -1.64
C VAL A 241 16.94 3.21 -2.26
N LEU A 242 15.75 3.69 -2.56
CA LEU A 242 14.78 2.92 -3.36
C LEU A 242 15.23 2.94 -4.82
N PHE A 243 15.60 1.78 -5.35
CA PHE A 243 15.99 1.63 -6.74
C PHE A 243 15.38 0.36 -7.32
N ASP A 244 14.65 0.51 -8.41
CA ASP A 244 13.98 -0.60 -9.10
C ASP A 244 14.77 -0.98 -10.36
N THR A 245 15.17 -2.23 -10.44
CA THR A 245 15.90 -2.77 -11.61
C THR A 245 14.96 -3.21 -12.74
N GLY A 246 13.63 -3.13 -12.54
CA GLY A 246 12.64 -3.56 -13.53
C GLY A 246 12.51 -5.07 -13.71
N GLU A 247 13.31 -5.89 -13.03
CA GLU A 247 13.32 -7.35 -13.15
C GLU A 247 12.30 -8.07 -12.24
N GLY A 248 11.13 -7.46 -12.02
CA GLY A 248 10.00 -8.10 -11.30
C GLY A 248 10.26 -8.34 -9.80
N GLY A 249 11.27 -7.69 -9.24
CA GLY A 249 11.55 -7.64 -7.81
C GLY A 249 10.67 -6.58 -7.14
N SER A 250 10.17 -6.88 -5.93
CA SER A 250 9.56 -5.86 -5.08
C SER A 250 10.55 -4.73 -4.83
N ASN A 251 10.07 -3.48 -4.74
CA ASN A 251 10.83 -2.29 -4.36
C ASN A 251 11.90 -2.63 -3.33
N THR A 252 13.17 -2.58 -3.73
CA THR A 252 14.28 -2.98 -2.88
C THR A 252 15.09 -1.74 -2.50
N TYR A 253 15.43 -1.65 -1.22
CA TYR A 253 16.30 -0.60 -0.71
C TYR A 253 17.75 -1.07 -0.70
N TRP A 254 18.62 -0.20 -1.17
CA TRP A 254 20.06 -0.44 -1.30
C TRP A 254 20.82 0.56 -0.46
N ASP A 255 21.93 0.13 0.14
CA ASP A 255 22.85 1.06 0.78
C ASP A 255 23.69 1.84 -0.27
N LYS A 256 24.50 2.79 0.17
CA LYS A 256 25.36 3.60 -0.71
C LYS A 256 26.31 2.80 -1.60
N GLY A 257 26.58 1.54 -1.26
CA GLY A 257 27.44 0.64 -2.02
C GLY A 257 26.69 -0.29 -2.97
N GLY A 258 25.37 -0.11 -3.11
CA GLY A 258 24.55 -1.01 -3.90
C GLY A 258 24.35 -2.39 -3.24
N VAL A 259 24.51 -2.47 -1.91
CA VAL A 259 24.21 -3.69 -1.15
C VAL A 259 22.78 -3.58 -0.63
N SER A 260 21.95 -4.62 -0.88
CA SER A 260 20.57 -4.60 -0.43
C SER A 260 20.47 -4.51 1.10
N LEU A 261 19.62 -3.61 1.60
CA LEU A 261 19.30 -3.52 3.02
C LEU A 261 18.43 -4.70 3.48
N LYS A 262 17.70 -5.33 2.57
CA LYS A 262 16.94 -6.54 2.85
C LYS A 262 17.92 -7.68 3.10
N ARG A 263 17.89 -8.25 4.29
CA ARG A 263 18.63 -9.48 4.59
C ARG A 263 17.92 -10.68 3.98
N MET A 264 18.70 -11.68 3.58
CA MET A 264 18.16 -12.89 2.96
C MET A 264 17.12 -13.61 3.84
N PHE A 265 17.23 -13.49 5.16
CA PHE A 265 16.36 -14.20 6.10
C PHE A 265 15.84 -13.32 7.24
N LEU A 266 14.57 -13.50 7.58
CA LEU A 266 13.98 -13.03 8.82
C LEU A 266 14.61 -13.74 10.02
N LYS A 267 14.68 -13.05 11.15
CA LYS A 267 15.20 -13.64 12.41
C LYS A 267 14.31 -14.75 12.97
N ALA A 268 13.01 -14.74 12.66
CA ALA A 268 12.05 -15.74 13.11
C ALA A 268 10.90 -15.86 12.10
N PRO A 269 10.31 -17.08 11.98
CA PRO A 269 9.16 -17.34 11.11
C PRO A 269 7.81 -16.95 11.72
N LEU A 270 7.79 -16.43 12.95
CA LEU A 270 6.61 -15.99 13.71
C LEU A 270 6.79 -14.56 14.21
N ARG A 271 5.72 -13.77 14.23
CA ARG A 271 5.77 -12.37 14.73
C ARG A 271 5.99 -12.30 16.24
N TYR A 272 5.31 -13.17 17.00
CA TYR A 272 5.43 -13.29 18.45
C TYR A 272 5.77 -14.72 18.80
N ASN A 273 6.85 -14.95 19.52
CA ASN A 273 7.31 -16.29 19.82
C ASN A 273 7.96 -16.40 21.21
N ARG A 274 7.77 -17.56 21.82
CA ARG A 274 8.55 -18.02 22.94
C ARG A 274 9.30 -19.29 22.54
N ILE A 275 10.61 -19.28 22.64
CA ILE A 275 11.42 -20.46 22.35
C ILE A 275 11.21 -21.49 23.46
N SER A 276 10.65 -22.64 23.11
CA SER A 276 10.45 -23.78 24.03
C SER A 276 11.60 -24.78 24.00
N SER A 277 12.31 -24.88 22.85
CA SER A 277 13.50 -25.72 22.74
C SER A 277 14.51 -25.08 21.79
N ARG A 278 15.78 -25.11 22.15
CA ARG A 278 16.88 -24.57 21.35
C ARG A 278 17.55 -25.67 20.53
N PHE A 279 18.24 -25.25 19.49
CA PHE A 279 19.11 -26.09 18.69
C PHE A 279 20.22 -26.72 19.55
N SER A 280 20.47 -28.03 19.36
CA SER A 280 21.56 -28.71 20.02
C SER A 280 21.90 -30.03 19.29
N TYR A 281 23.16 -30.29 19.06
CA TYR A 281 23.63 -31.59 18.57
C TYR A 281 23.61 -32.67 19.67
N ARG A 282 23.52 -32.33 20.96
CA ARG A 282 23.62 -33.25 22.11
C ARG A 282 22.56 -32.90 23.18
N ARG A 283 21.27 -33.03 22.83
CA ARG A 283 20.17 -32.82 23.79
C ARG A 283 19.82 -34.17 24.47
N LYS A 284 19.72 -34.13 25.81
CA LYS A 284 19.13 -35.26 26.56
C LYS A 284 17.61 -35.21 26.35
N HIS A 285 17.07 -36.32 25.78
CA HIS A 285 15.63 -36.42 25.50
C HIS A 285 14.85 -36.42 26.85
N PRO A 286 13.85 -35.56 27.07
CA PRO A 286 13.21 -35.39 28.37
C PRO A 286 12.50 -36.63 28.88
N VAL A 287 12.01 -37.50 27.96
CA VAL A 287 11.28 -38.72 28.33
C VAL A 287 12.20 -39.96 28.36
N THR A 288 13.07 -40.11 27.36
CA THR A 288 13.85 -41.35 27.22
C THR A 288 15.25 -41.27 27.85
N GLY A 289 15.69 -40.09 28.26
CA GLY A 289 17.03 -39.82 28.79
C GLY A 289 18.17 -40.01 27.78
N LYS A 290 17.88 -40.49 26.56
CA LYS A 290 18.90 -40.74 25.51
C LYS A 290 19.38 -39.40 24.93
N ILE A 291 20.66 -39.32 24.61
CA ILE A 291 21.22 -38.18 23.90
C ILE A 291 20.79 -38.25 22.43
N LYS A 292 20.04 -37.29 21.94
CA LYS A 292 19.60 -37.17 20.56
C LYS A 292 19.81 -35.73 20.09
N ALA A 293 20.27 -35.54 18.86
CA ALA A 293 20.36 -34.24 18.24
C ALA A 293 18.95 -33.63 18.05
N HIS A 294 18.81 -32.36 18.39
CA HIS A 294 17.66 -31.52 18.08
C HIS A 294 18.13 -30.38 17.19
N THR A 295 18.14 -30.62 15.86
CA THR A 295 18.62 -29.65 14.87
C THR A 295 17.53 -28.69 14.44
N ALA A 296 16.80 -28.15 15.43
CA ALA A 296 15.68 -27.24 15.27
C ALA A 296 15.66 -26.20 16.39
N VAL A 297 14.89 -25.15 16.19
CA VAL A 297 14.37 -24.27 17.23
C VAL A 297 12.86 -24.48 17.28
N ASP A 298 12.34 -24.83 18.46
CA ASP A 298 10.91 -24.97 18.68
C ASP A 298 10.35 -23.65 19.22
N TYR A 299 9.41 -23.08 18.50
CA TYR A 299 8.66 -21.90 18.88
C TYR A 299 7.29 -22.30 19.43
N ALA A 300 7.07 -22.16 20.72
CA ALA A 300 5.76 -22.38 21.34
C ALA A 300 4.79 -21.24 20.93
N ALA A 301 3.70 -21.62 20.28
CA ALA A 301 2.64 -20.70 19.89
C ALA A 301 1.31 -21.46 19.81
N PRO A 302 0.16 -20.76 20.01
CA PRO A 302 -1.16 -21.36 19.86
C PRO A 302 -1.38 -21.95 18.47
N THR A 303 -2.20 -23.02 18.39
CA THR A 303 -2.67 -23.53 17.09
C THR A 303 -3.37 -22.44 16.30
N GLY A 304 -3.02 -22.30 15.02
CA GLY A 304 -3.57 -21.27 14.15
C GLY A 304 -2.73 -19.99 14.06
N THR A 305 -1.66 -19.86 14.87
CA THR A 305 -0.70 -18.74 14.72
C THR A 305 -0.08 -18.78 13.32
N GLU A 306 0.01 -17.64 12.65
CA GLU A 306 0.53 -17.49 11.31
C GLU A 306 2.02 -17.78 11.24
N VAL A 307 2.43 -18.55 10.22
CA VAL A 307 3.80 -18.91 9.93
C VAL A 307 4.23 -18.30 8.61
N TYR A 308 5.35 -17.58 8.62
CA TYR A 308 5.86 -16.86 7.46
C TYR A 308 7.15 -17.46 6.91
N ALA A 309 7.33 -17.37 5.58
CA ALA A 309 8.59 -17.73 4.94
C ALA A 309 9.70 -16.78 5.44
N ILE A 310 10.80 -17.35 5.95
CA ILE A 310 11.92 -16.51 6.44
C ILE A 310 12.69 -15.81 5.33
N GLY A 311 12.59 -16.25 4.10
CA GLY A 311 13.30 -15.69 2.95
C GLY A 311 12.63 -16.05 1.64
N ASP A 312 13.02 -15.34 0.58
CA ASP A 312 12.61 -15.64 -0.79
C ASP A 312 13.07 -17.06 -1.17
N GLY A 313 12.25 -17.79 -1.91
CA GLY A 313 12.62 -19.16 -2.30
C GLY A 313 11.54 -19.92 -3.03
N THR A 314 11.78 -21.21 -3.24
CA THR A 314 10.84 -22.12 -3.89
C THR A 314 10.49 -23.26 -2.94
N VAL A 315 9.20 -23.55 -2.79
CA VAL A 315 8.70 -24.66 -1.98
C VAL A 315 9.11 -25.98 -2.64
N THR A 316 9.91 -26.76 -1.93
CA THR A 316 10.39 -28.09 -2.40
C THR A 316 9.60 -29.24 -1.79
N LYS A 317 8.98 -29.05 -0.63
CA LYS A 317 8.07 -30.00 0.01
C LYS A 317 6.90 -29.27 0.64
N CYS A 318 5.69 -29.81 0.46
CA CYS A 318 4.46 -29.34 1.08
C CYS A 318 3.52 -30.54 1.24
N GLY A 319 3.33 -31.00 2.47
CA GLY A 319 2.53 -32.20 2.75
C GLY A 319 2.92 -32.89 4.04
N TRP A 320 2.37 -34.09 4.23
CA TRP A 320 2.61 -34.89 5.41
C TRP A 320 4.02 -35.49 5.43
N ASP A 321 4.69 -35.38 6.58
CA ASP A 321 5.99 -36.00 6.85
C ASP A 321 5.83 -37.23 7.77
N PRO A 322 5.97 -38.47 7.25
CA PRO A 322 5.79 -39.69 8.04
C PRO A 322 6.88 -39.88 9.10
N THR A 323 7.98 -39.15 9.02
CA THR A 323 9.11 -39.30 9.98
C THR A 323 8.89 -38.50 11.28
N GLY A 324 7.69 -37.98 11.47
CA GLY A 324 7.28 -37.33 12.70
C GLY A 324 7.00 -35.82 12.58
N GLY A 325 7.37 -35.17 11.47
CA GLY A 325 7.18 -33.73 11.27
C GLY A 325 5.73 -33.31 11.04
N GLY A 326 4.80 -34.26 10.81
CA GLY A 326 3.40 -33.94 10.51
C GLY A 326 3.25 -33.17 9.21
N ASN A 327 2.38 -32.16 9.19
CA ASN A 327 2.29 -31.25 8.05
C ASN A 327 3.54 -30.36 8.00
N ARG A 328 4.24 -30.43 6.88
CA ARG A 328 5.54 -29.79 6.68
C ARG A 328 5.59 -29.00 5.39
N ILE A 329 6.23 -27.81 5.46
CA ILE A 329 6.74 -27.07 4.30
C ILE A 329 8.27 -27.09 4.35
N ARG A 330 8.91 -27.23 3.19
CA ARG A 330 10.36 -27.02 3.01
C ARG A 330 10.56 -26.05 1.85
N ILE A 331 11.41 -25.06 2.05
CA ILE A 331 11.72 -24.01 1.07
C ILE A 331 13.22 -24.08 0.77
N LYS A 332 13.55 -24.07 -0.52
CA LYS A 332 14.92 -23.89 -1.01
C LYS A 332 15.13 -22.40 -1.31
N HIS A 333 16.15 -21.85 -0.70
CA HIS A 333 16.57 -20.47 -0.86
C HIS A 333 17.84 -20.38 -1.74
N MET A 334 18.29 -19.17 -2.00
CA MET A 334 19.54 -18.92 -2.71
C MET A 334 20.77 -19.37 -1.88
N GLN A 335 21.94 -19.38 -2.48
CA GLN A 335 23.24 -19.68 -1.86
C GLN A 335 23.31 -21.04 -1.12
N GLY A 336 22.41 -21.98 -1.45
CA GLY A 336 22.39 -23.33 -0.87
C GLY A 336 21.74 -23.43 0.52
N TYR A 337 20.95 -22.43 0.90
CA TYR A 337 20.14 -22.48 2.11
C TYR A 337 18.82 -23.21 1.88
N GLU A 338 18.32 -23.86 2.93
CA GLU A 338 16.98 -24.43 2.98
C GLU A 338 16.36 -24.19 4.35
N SER A 339 15.05 -23.95 4.41
CA SER A 339 14.28 -23.89 5.65
C SER A 339 13.17 -24.93 5.69
N SER A 340 12.77 -25.36 6.89
CA SER A 340 11.64 -26.27 7.08
C SER A 340 10.79 -25.83 8.27
N TYR A 341 9.49 -25.99 8.08
CA TYR A 341 8.42 -25.58 9.00
C TYR A 341 7.55 -26.80 9.25
N MET A 342 7.55 -27.34 10.46
CA MET A 342 6.88 -28.62 10.78
C MET A 342 5.80 -28.43 11.85
N HIS A 343 5.00 -29.50 12.05
CA HIS A 343 3.86 -29.58 12.94
C HIS A 343 2.73 -28.62 12.62
N LEU A 344 2.62 -28.16 11.34
CA LEU A 344 1.60 -27.21 10.90
C LEU A 344 0.19 -27.80 11.03
N SER A 345 -0.80 -26.98 11.41
CA SER A 345 -2.21 -27.36 11.39
C SER A 345 -2.75 -27.40 9.97
N ARG A 346 -2.37 -26.43 9.14
CA ARG A 346 -2.76 -26.30 7.72
C ARG A 346 -1.74 -25.44 6.96
N PHE A 347 -1.78 -25.56 5.64
CA PHE A 347 -1.03 -24.70 4.73
C PHE A 347 -1.85 -23.45 4.38
N ALA A 348 -1.19 -22.34 4.05
CA ALA A 348 -1.85 -21.17 3.50
C ALA A 348 -2.34 -21.44 2.07
N SER A 349 -3.34 -20.68 1.65
CA SER A 349 -3.91 -20.80 0.30
C SER A 349 -2.82 -20.60 -0.77
N GLY A 350 -2.84 -21.42 -1.81
CA GLY A 350 -1.89 -21.34 -2.93
C GLY A 350 -0.50 -21.94 -2.66
N ILE A 351 -0.17 -22.37 -1.45
CA ILE A 351 1.12 -22.97 -1.11
C ILE A 351 1.14 -24.45 -1.49
N ARG A 352 2.02 -24.80 -2.45
CA ARG A 352 2.25 -26.16 -2.95
C ARG A 352 3.69 -26.32 -3.43
N VAL A 353 4.12 -27.53 -3.69
CA VAL A 353 5.45 -27.77 -4.27
C VAL A 353 5.59 -27.02 -5.60
N GLY A 354 6.71 -26.34 -5.78
CA GLY A 354 6.99 -25.48 -6.92
C GLY A 354 6.53 -24.02 -6.76
N THR A 355 5.75 -23.68 -5.72
CA THR A 355 5.37 -22.27 -5.45
C THR A 355 6.60 -21.45 -5.10
N ARG A 356 6.79 -20.32 -5.79
CA ARG A 356 7.73 -19.27 -5.37
C ARG A 356 7.11 -18.50 -4.22
N VAL A 357 7.84 -18.27 -3.17
CA VAL A 357 7.43 -17.50 -2.00
C VAL A 357 8.40 -16.35 -1.76
N SER A 358 7.87 -15.24 -1.28
CA SER A 358 8.65 -14.08 -0.86
C SER A 358 8.91 -14.11 0.65
N GLN A 359 9.98 -13.45 1.09
CA GLN A 359 10.24 -13.23 2.52
C GLN A 359 9.03 -12.56 3.19
N GLY A 360 8.61 -13.06 4.35
CA GLY A 360 7.43 -12.55 5.06
C GLY A 360 6.09 -13.01 4.49
N GLN A 361 6.08 -13.82 3.42
CA GLN A 361 4.83 -14.38 2.91
C GLN A 361 4.26 -15.41 3.88
N LEU A 362 2.94 -15.33 4.14
CA LEU A 362 2.20 -16.33 4.91
C LEU A 362 2.23 -17.69 4.16
N ILE A 363 2.73 -18.72 4.83
CA ILE A 363 2.88 -20.07 4.23
C ILE A 363 2.06 -21.14 4.94
N GLY A 364 1.68 -20.93 6.20
CA GLY A 364 0.93 -21.92 6.96
C GLY A 364 0.58 -21.42 8.36
N TYR A 365 0.14 -22.34 9.18
CA TYR A 365 -0.31 -22.02 10.54
C TYR A 365 0.20 -23.06 11.52
N VAL A 366 0.63 -22.62 12.70
CA VAL A 366 1.10 -23.48 13.79
C VAL A 366 0.04 -24.53 14.15
N GLY A 367 0.49 -25.71 14.48
CA GLY A 367 -0.35 -26.82 14.94
C GLY A 367 0.39 -27.75 15.91
N ALA A 368 -0.09 -28.98 15.97
CA ALA A 368 0.48 -30.08 16.77
C ALA A 368 0.42 -31.40 16.00
N THR A 369 0.56 -31.37 14.67
CA THR A 369 0.49 -32.57 13.82
C THR A 369 1.78 -33.39 13.91
N GLY A 370 1.70 -34.68 13.63
CA GLY A 370 2.85 -35.60 13.73
C GLY A 370 3.17 -35.99 15.18
N THR A 371 4.45 -35.98 15.55
CA THR A 371 4.90 -36.41 16.89
C THR A 371 5.07 -35.26 17.89
N ALA A 372 4.32 -34.18 17.71
CA ALA A 372 4.33 -33.04 18.61
C ALA A 372 3.66 -33.36 19.96
N THR A 373 4.23 -32.87 21.06
CA THR A 373 3.66 -33.02 22.42
C THR A 373 2.68 -31.89 22.79
N GLY A 374 2.60 -30.85 21.98
CA GLY A 374 1.72 -29.69 22.13
C GLY A 374 1.91 -28.71 20.97
N PRO A 375 1.09 -27.66 20.86
CA PRO A 375 1.19 -26.70 19.78
C PRO A 375 2.54 -25.96 19.77
N HIS A 376 3.29 -26.11 18.69
CA HIS A 376 4.56 -25.41 18.44
C HIS A 376 4.95 -25.49 16.98
N LEU A 377 5.89 -24.66 16.57
CA LEU A 377 6.57 -24.76 15.28
C LEU A 377 7.98 -25.30 15.50
N ASP A 378 8.29 -26.49 14.95
CA ASP A 378 9.68 -26.97 14.78
C ASP A 378 10.24 -26.32 13.52
N PHE A 379 11.22 -25.42 13.71
CA PHE A 379 11.82 -24.63 12.65
C PHE A 379 13.29 -24.98 12.47
N ARG A 380 13.67 -25.25 11.23
CA ARG A 380 15.03 -25.69 10.88
C ARG A 380 15.59 -24.93 9.71
N ILE A 381 16.92 -24.73 9.73
CA ILE A 381 17.69 -24.17 8.62
C ILE A 381 18.86 -25.09 8.31
N TRP A 382 19.15 -25.22 7.03
CA TRP A 382 20.36 -25.89 6.51
C TRP A 382 21.11 -24.89 5.64
N GLU A 383 22.44 -24.94 5.75
CA GLU A 383 23.36 -24.33 4.82
C GLU A 383 24.14 -25.42 4.11
N ARG A 384 24.01 -25.50 2.78
CA ARG A 384 24.66 -26.52 1.94
C ARG A 384 24.49 -27.95 2.50
N GLY A 385 23.27 -28.25 2.95
CA GLY A 385 22.90 -29.55 3.50
C GLY A 385 23.30 -29.82 4.96
N ARG A 386 24.00 -28.89 5.63
CA ARG A 386 24.34 -28.97 7.05
C ARG A 386 23.32 -28.20 7.89
N PRO A 387 22.73 -28.82 8.93
CA PRO A 387 21.85 -28.07 9.83
C PRO A 387 22.65 -27.03 10.61
N ILE A 388 22.10 -25.82 10.71
CA ILE A 388 22.67 -24.70 11.47
C ILE A 388 21.66 -24.21 12.50
N ASP A 389 22.15 -23.58 13.56
CA ASP A 389 21.27 -22.99 14.57
C ASP A 389 20.58 -21.74 14.00
N PRO A 390 19.24 -21.73 13.87
CA PRO A 390 18.49 -20.60 13.36
C PRO A 390 18.71 -19.29 14.16
N LEU A 391 19.00 -19.38 15.44
CA LEU A 391 19.19 -18.22 16.32
C LEU A 391 20.55 -17.52 16.13
N THR A 392 21.53 -18.25 15.60
CA THR A 392 22.89 -17.73 15.36
C THR A 392 23.12 -17.39 13.88
N LEU A 393 22.07 -17.55 13.04
CA LEU A 393 22.16 -17.25 11.62
C LEU A 393 22.49 -15.78 11.40
N ASN A 394 23.71 -15.50 10.98
CA ASN A 394 24.07 -14.23 10.38
C ASN A 394 23.48 -14.21 8.96
N SER A 395 22.28 -13.68 8.83
CA SER A 395 21.61 -13.58 7.54
C SER A 395 22.50 -12.82 6.56
N PRO A 396 23.00 -13.45 5.49
CA PRO A 396 23.78 -12.73 4.48
C PRO A 396 22.96 -11.54 3.94
N ALA A 397 23.65 -10.50 3.46
CA ALA A 397 23.00 -9.53 2.60
C ALA A 397 22.46 -10.28 1.37
N SER A 398 21.32 -9.86 0.84
CA SER A 398 20.90 -10.29 -0.49
C SER A 398 21.97 -9.85 -1.51
N GLU A 399 21.91 -10.40 -2.72
CA GLU A 399 22.91 -10.12 -3.74
C GLU A 399 23.08 -8.60 -3.93
N PRO A 400 24.33 -8.14 -4.17
CA PRO A 400 24.57 -6.75 -4.52
C PRO A 400 23.89 -6.41 -5.85
N LEU A 401 23.63 -5.13 -6.06
CA LEU A 401 23.10 -4.60 -7.32
C LEU A 401 24.03 -5.00 -8.47
N ASP A 402 23.45 -5.43 -9.59
CA ASP A 402 24.24 -5.76 -10.79
C ASP A 402 25.04 -4.54 -11.23
N THR A 403 26.28 -4.78 -11.67
CA THR A 403 27.21 -3.74 -12.11
C THR A 403 26.68 -2.89 -13.26
N ALA A 404 25.77 -3.44 -14.07
CA ALA A 404 25.07 -2.72 -15.13
C ALA A 404 24.27 -1.51 -14.63
N TYR A 405 23.71 -1.59 -13.41
CA TYR A 405 22.89 -0.55 -12.81
C TYR A 405 23.68 0.44 -11.93
N LEU A 406 24.94 0.13 -11.57
CA LEU A 406 25.70 0.93 -10.60
C LEU A 406 25.89 2.39 -11.01
N SER A 407 26.05 2.66 -12.31
CA SER A 407 26.21 4.05 -12.79
C SER A 407 24.96 4.88 -12.56
N GLU A 408 23.79 4.35 -12.91
CA GLU A 408 22.49 4.99 -12.72
C GLU A 408 22.17 5.14 -11.23
N PHE A 409 22.39 4.08 -10.46
CA PHE A 409 22.21 4.07 -9.01
C PHE A 409 23.05 5.15 -8.31
N ASN A 410 24.34 5.26 -8.66
CA ASN A 410 25.23 6.25 -8.07
C ASN A 410 24.80 7.68 -8.43
N ALA A 411 24.37 7.92 -9.67
CA ALA A 411 23.86 9.23 -10.09
C ALA A 411 22.59 9.60 -9.30
N LEU A 412 21.68 8.63 -9.08
CA LEU A 412 20.49 8.81 -8.27
C LEU A 412 20.83 9.10 -6.79
N TYR A 413 21.73 8.30 -6.20
CA TYR A 413 22.21 8.51 -4.83
C TYR A 413 22.77 9.92 -4.63
N GLU A 414 23.65 10.37 -5.52
CA GLU A 414 24.25 11.72 -5.46
C GLU A 414 23.19 12.82 -5.64
N SER A 415 22.15 12.58 -6.44
CA SER A 415 21.04 13.53 -6.56
C SER A 415 20.28 13.69 -5.26
N TYR A 416 19.97 12.57 -4.59
CA TYR A 416 19.29 12.58 -3.30
C TYR A 416 20.14 13.19 -2.18
N MET A 417 21.45 12.93 -2.17
CA MET A 417 22.35 13.54 -1.20
C MET A 417 22.38 15.07 -1.32
N ARG A 418 22.37 15.60 -2.54
CA ARG A 418 22.26 17.04 -2.77
C ARG A 418 20.91 17.59 -2.27
N GLU A 419 19.83 16.90 -2.55
CA GLU A 419 18.48 17.30 -2.15
C GLU A 419 18.32 17.34 -0.61
N VAL A 420 18.75 16.28 0.11
CA VAL A 420 18.68 16.29 1.58
C VAL A 420 19.71 17.24 2.23
N GLY A 421 20.77 17.60 1.52
CA GLY A 421 21.73 18.64 1.96
C GLY A 421 21.19 20.05 1.79
N ALA A 422 20.28 20.27 0.84
CA ALA A 422 19.63 21.55 0.58
C ALA A 422 18.28 21.72 1.36
N ALA A 423 17.79 20.67 2.02
CA ALA A 423 16.54 20.71 2.78
C ALA A 423 16.65 21.65 4.00
N PRO A 424 15.57 22.31 4.41
CA PRO A 424 15.58 23.21 5.59
C PRO A 424 15.97 22.45 6.85
N ALA A 425 16.52 23.21 7.81
CA ALA A 425 17.14 22.70 9.05
C ALA A 425 16.22 21.75 9.86
N ALA A 426 16.86 20.88 10.62
CA ALA A 426 16.28 19.83 11.43
C ALA A 426 15.04 20.26 12.23
N GLY A 427 13.99 19.44 12.19
CA GLY A 427 12.76 19.61 12.97
C GLY A 427 11.52 20.01 12.15
N THR A 428 11.57 19.96 10.81
CA THR A 428 10.43 20.30 9.96
C THR A 428 10.18 19.28 8.86
N VAL A 429 8.92 18.92 8.66
CA VAL A 429 8.43 18.36 7.40
C VAL A 429 8.20 19.51 6.43
N SER A 430 8.84 19.49 5.25
CA SER A 430 8.71 20.56 4.27
C SER A 430 7.27 20.74 3.80
N SER A 431 6.81 21.99 3.73
CA SER A 431 5.63 22.35 2.95
C SER A 431 5.78 21.93 1.48
N PRO A 432 4.71 21.72 0.71
CA PRO A 432 4.80 21.27 -0.67
C PRO A 432 5.67 22.22 -1.49
N GLN A 433 6.69 21.69 -2.15
CA GLN A 433 7.26 22.39 -3.30
C GLN A 433 6.26 22.22 -4.44
N VAL A 434 5.46 23.27 -4.67
CA VAL A 434 4.67 23.39 -5.89
C VAL A 434 5.68 23.45 -7.02
N GLY A 435 5.76 22.38 -7.81
CA GLY A 435 6.46 22.43 -9.09
C GLY A 435 5.79 23.54 -9.90
N GLU A 436 6.58 24.49 -10.41
CA GLU A 436 6.10 25.51 -11.33
C GLU A 436 5.36 24.84 -12.51
N ALA A 437 4.04 24.79 -12.39
CA ALA A 437 3.17 24.67 -13.53
C ALA A 437 3.11 26.08 -14.15
N THR A 438 3.74 26.24 -15.29
CA THR A 438 3.63 27.45 -16.10
C THR A 438 2.18 27.74 -16.42
N GLY A 439 1.71 28.86 -15.88
CA GLY A 439 0.71 29.78 -16.39
C GLY A 439 -0.74 29.33 -16.51
N THR A 440 -1.63 29.87 -15.73
CA THR A 440 -2.50 30.99 -16.02
C THR A 440 -3.51 31.20 -14.88
N ASP A 441 -3.68 32.46 -14.54
CA ASP A 441 -4.61 33.10 -13.62
C ASP A 441 -5.90 32.38 -13.20
N ALA A 442 -6.18 32.42 -11.88
CA ALA A 442 -7.51 32.71 -11.38
C ALA A 442 -7.43 33.37 -9.99
N ARG A 443 -7.97 34.56 -9.90
CA ARG A 443 -8.09 35.46 -8.73
C ARG A 443 -9.14 34.94 -7.73
N ALA A 444 -8.76 35.02 -6.46
CA ALA A 444 -9.52 35.53 -5.31
C ALA A 444 -10.90 34.96 -4.94
N ALA A 445 -10.95 34.35 -3.76
CA ALA A 445 -11.98 34.71 -2.77
C ALA A 445 -11.43 34.39 -1.37
N GLY A 446 -11.22 35.44 -0.57
CA GLY A 446 -10.80 35.35 0.82
C GLY A 446 -11.99 35.03 1.73
N ILE A 447 -11.75 34.18 2.70
CA ILE A 447 -12.57 34.10 3.91
C ILE A 447 -11.60 34.08 5.10
N GLY A 448 -11.72 35.10 5.93
CA GLY A 448 -10.91 35.33 7.11
C GLY A 448 -11.29 34.42 8.28
N PRO A 449 -10.40 34.29 9.30
CA PRO A 449 -10.62 33.40 10.41
C PRO A 449 -11.53 34.00 11.47
N GLY A 450 -12.61 33.29 11.77
CA GLY A 450 -13.47 33.57 12.93
C GLY A 450 -12.84 32.97 14.20
N SER A 451 -12.54 33.86 15.15
CA SER A 451 -12.12 33.54 16.52
C SER A 451 -13.27 32.91 17.31
N ALA A 452 -13.07 31.72 17.85
CA ALA A 452 -13.95 31.16 18.87
C ALA A 452 -13.17 31.04 20.19
N SER A 453 -13.61 31.88 21.14
CA SER A 453 -13.24 31.87 22.57
C SER A 453 -13.83 30.64 23.26
N ALA A 454 -13.02 29.97 24.08
CA ALA A 454 -13.43 28.96 25.03
C ALA A 454 -14.23 29.55 26.22
N PRO A 455 -15.18 28.84 26.81
CA PRO A 455 -15.67 29.13 28.15
C PRO A 455 -14.96 28.28 29.19
N GLU A 456 -14.45 28.94 30.24
CA GLU A 456 -14.13 28.35 31.53
C GLU A 456 -15.40 27.89 32.26
N SER A 457 -15.39 26.72 32.82
CA SER A 457 -15.79 26.27 34.17
C SER A 457 -15.87 24.76 34.24
#